data_9e13dd0c875ca01952fce8a19dee12ef
#
_entry.id   9e13dd0c875ca01952fce8a19dee12ef
#
_cell.length_a   1.000
_cell.length_b   1.000
_cell.length_c   1.000
_cell.angle_alpha   90.00
_cell.angle_beta   90.00
_cell.angle_gamma   90.00
#
_symmetry.space_group_name_H-M   'P 1'
#
loop_
_entity.id
_entity.type
_entity.pdbx_description
1 polymer ?
#
loop_
_entity_poly.entity_id
_entity_poly.type
_entity_poly.pdbx_seq_one_letter_code
_entity_poly.pdbx_strand_id
1 'polypeptide(L)'
;MSKNTEQSSPKPRIESLSDMIFGLALSIGALSLISKPPGSPAEINSDIVGFAVSFIILISVWLRYTSIMSVLPMETPATIFFNIVLLFLVSIEPYFFDQINLGPNPTRYQLANLEYASVLFALDIAGLMAIMAFFTHILTEEEKKLVSPELIRKYRMVRNSFFFAAALFLLSALPQFWAWKIQGTPFRFYFWLVPIGIFWIRRFFEKETK
;
A
#
# COMPACT_ATOMS: atom_id res chain seq x y z
N MET A 1 3.68 17.28 47.16
CA MET A 1 3.72 16.08 46.29
C MET A 1 2.90 16.39 45.06
N SER A 2 3.56 16.90 44.03
CA SER A 2 2.92 17.16 42.74
C SER A 2 2.91 15.83 41.95
N LYS A 3 1.73 15.26 41.71
CA LYS A 3 1.56 14.16 40.77
C LYS A 3 1.70 14.73 39.37
N ASN A 4 2.89 14.58 38.78
CA ASN A 4 3.06 14.67 37.35
C ASN A 4 2.25 13.53 36.73
N THR A 5 1.02 13.79 36.33
CA THR A 5 0.28 12.98 35.37
C THR A 5 1.03 13.13 34.05
N GLU A 6 1.96 12.24 33.76
CA GLU A 6 2.47 12.06 32.40
C GLU A 6 1.27 11.76 31.49
N GLN A 7 0.72 12.79 30.87
CA GLN A 7 -0.16 12.62 29.73
C GLN A 7 0.71 12.01 28.62
N SER A 8 0.66 10.68 28.48
CA SER A 8 1.28 10.00 27.36
C SER A 8 0.78 10.66 26.07
N SER A 9 1.71 11.18 25.27
CA SER A 9 1.35 11.82 24.01
C SER A 9 0.48 10.88 23.17
N PRO A 10 -0.52 11.34 22.43
CA PRO A 10 -1.40 10.49 21.62
C PRO A 10 -0.63 9.74 20.52
N LYS A 11 0.54 10.24 20.10
CA LYS A 11 1.38 9.68 19.03
C LYS A 11 1.74 8.20 19.24
N PRO A 12 2.26 7.71 20.39
CA PRO A 12 2.59 6.30 20.56
C PRO A 12 1.37 5.37 20.45
N ARG A 13 0.19 5.84 20.84
CA ARG A 13 -1.05 5.05 20.73
C ARG A 13 -1.50 4.90 19.29
N ILE A 14 -1.39 5.96 18.49
CA ILE A 14 -1.75 5.94 17.07
C ILE A 14 -0.79 5.05 16.30
N GLU A 15 0.52 5.13 16.57
CA GLU A 15 1.53 4.27 15.95
C GLU A 15 1.28 2.79 16.28
N SER A 16 1.03 2.46 17.54
CA SER A 16 0.72 1.09 17.97
C SER A 16 -0.56 0.56 17.31
N LEU A 17 -1.62 1.37 17.22
CA LEU A 17 -2.85 0.98 16.53
C LEU A 17 -2.59 0.72 15.03
N SER A 18 -1.79 1.57 14.41
CA SER A 18 -1.44 1.42 13.00
C SER A 18 -0.69 0.11 12.74
N ASP A 19 0.32 -0.20 13.56
CA ASP A 19 1.08 -1.45 13.46
C ASP A 19 0.18 -2.68 13.63
N MET A 20 -0.79 -2.63 14.57
CA MET A 20 -1.77 -3.69 14.77
C MET A 20 -2.67 -3.88 13.53
N ILE A 21 -3.10 -2.79 12.89
CA ILE A 21 -3.96 -2.85 11.70
C ILE A 21 -3.18 -3.42 10.52
N PHE A 22 -1.93 -2.99 10.28
CA PHE A 22 -1.08 -3.60 9.25
C PHE A 22 -0.85 -5.09 9.50
N GLY A 23 -0.54 -5.48 10.74
CA GLY A 23 -0.38 -6.89 11.12
C GLY A 23 -1.65 -7.71 10.92
N LEU A 24 -2.82 -7.13 11.24
CA LEU A 24 -4.11 -7.78 11.01
C LEU A 24 -4.41 -7.94 9.52
N ALA A 25 -4.18 -6.91 8.71
CA ALA A 25 -4.37 -6.98 7.25
C ALA A 25 -3.52 -8.08 6.61
N LEU A 26 -2.23 -8.17 6.99
CA LEU A 26 -1.34 -9.25 6.54
C LEU A 26 -1.83 -10.62 7.00
N SER A 27 -2.37 -10.73 8.21
CA SER A 27 -2.94 -11.98 8.75
C SER A 27 -4.21 -12.40 8.01
N ILE A 28 -5.09 -11.46 7.69
CA ILE A 28 -6.31 -11.72 6.90
C ILE A 28 -5.92 -12.20 5.49
N GLY A 29 -4.93 -11.56 4.86
CA GLY A 29 -4.39 -12.04 3.59
C GLY A 29 -3.87 -13.48 3.66
N ALA A 30 -3.19 -13.86 4.75
CA ALA A 30 -2.74 -15.24 4.96
C ALA A 30 -3.89 -16.22 5.21
N LEU A 31 -4.96 -15.79 5.87
CA LEU A 31 -6.15 -16.62 6.10
C LEU A 31 -6.89 -16.97 4.80
N SER A 32 -6.79 -16.15 3.76
CA SER A 32 -7.39 -16.46 2.45
C SER A 32 -6.81 -17.75 1.84
N LEU A 33 -5.51 -18.05 2.11
CA LEU A 33 -4.88 -19.30 1.68
C LEU A 33 -5.48 -20.56 2.32
N ILE A 34 -6.06 -20.42 3.51
CA ILE A 34 -6.60 -21.54 4.28
C ILE A 34 -8.10 -21.71 4.02
N SER A 35 -8.77 -20.63 3.64
CA SER A 35 -10.24 -20.58 3.49
C SER A 35 -10.77 -21.39 2.29
N LYS A 36 -9.93 -21.63 1.30
CA LYS A 36 -10.27 -22.36 0.06
C LYS A 36 -9.30 -23.55 -0.08
N PRO A 37 -9.72 -24.80 0.21
CA PRO A 37 -8.85 -25.94 -0.01
C PRO A 37 -8.50 -26.05 -1.50
N PRO A 38 -7.20 -26.08 -1.86
CA PRO A 38 -6.76 -26.13 -3.24
C PRO A 38 -7.11 -27.48 -3.88
N GLY A 39 -7.68 -27.45 -5.08
CA GLY A 39 -8.03 -28.65 -5.83
C GLY A 39 -6.86 -29.25 -6.63
N SER A 40 -5.74 -28.51 -6.75
CA SER A 40 -4.58 -28.95 -7.52
C SER A 40 -3.27 -28.27 -7.05
N PRO A 41 -2.08 -28.86 -7.33
CA PRO A 41 -0.80 -28.23 -7.06
C PRO A 41 -0.63 -26.87 -7.78
N ALA A 42 -1.26 -26.69 -8.94
CA ALA A 42 -1.23 -25.43 -9.67
C ALA A 42 -1.98 -24.30 -8.93
N GLU A 43 -3.09 -24.63 -8.28
CA GLU A 43 -3.83 -23.71 -7.42
C GLU A 43 -3.00 -23.30 -6.21
N ILE A 44 -2.35 -24.23 -5.52
CA ILE A 44 -1.45 -23.92 -4.40
C ILE A 44 -0.40 -22.89 -4.82
N ASN A 45 0.27 -23.11 -5.96
CA ASN A 45 1.30 -22.19 -6.45
C ASN A 45 0.72 -20.82 -6.79
N SER A 46 -0.44 -20.77 -7.45
CA SER A 46 -1.13 -19.50 -7.77
C SER A 46 -1.49 -18.72 -6.53
N ASP A 47 -2.06 -19.37 -5.52
CA ASP A 47 -2.48 -18.73 -4.28
C ASP A 47 -1.28 -18.19 -3.48
N ILE A 48 -0.20 -18.97 -3.40
CA ILE A 48 1.05 -18.53 -2.74
C ILE A 48 1.65 -17.32 -3.45
N VAL A 49 1.74 -17.34 -4.79
CA VAL A 49 2.27 -16.22 -5.57
C VAL A 49 1.38 -15.00 -5.42
N GLY A 50 0.07 -15.16 -5.49
CA GLY A 50 -0.88 -14.10 -5.26
C GLY A 50 -0.69 -13.47 -3.88
N PHE A 51 -0.75 -14.28 -2.82
CA PHE A 51 -0.51 -13.79 -1.46
C PHE A 51 0.84 -13.07 -1.33
N ALA A 52 1.91 -13.61 -1.92
CA ALA A 52 3.23 -12.98 -1.86
C ALA A 52 3.24 -11.57 -2.47
N VAL A 53 2.49 -11.32 -3.56
CA VAL A 53 2.38 -10.00 -4.17
C VAL A 53 1.67 -9.02 -3.24
N SER A 54 0.51 -9.38 -2.68
CA SER A 54 -0.21 -8.56 -1.70
C SER A 54 0.66 -8.28 -0.47
N PHE A 55 1.29 -9.32 0.08
CA PHE A 55 2.21 -9.21 1.22
C PHE A 55 3.34 -8.22 0.95
N ILE A 56 3.98 -8.29 -0.23
CA ILE A 56 5.08 -7.41 -0.63
C ILE A 56 4.60 -5.96 -0.74
N ILE A 57 3.40 -5.73 -1.26
CA ILE A 57 2.81 -4.38 -1.36
C ILE A 57 2.58 -3.83 0.05
N LEU A 58 1.83 -4.53 0.90
CA LEU A 58 1.49 -4.05 2.24
C LEU A 58 2.72 -3.85 3.13
N ILE A 59 3.67 -4.79 3.14
CA ILE A 59 4.90 -4.65 3.94
C ILE A 59 5.78 -3.49 3.45
N SER A 60 5.77 -3.23 2.14
CA SER A 60 6.48 -2.09 1.56
C SER A 60 5.87 -0.75 1.98
N VAL A 61 4.54 -0.67 1.99
CA VAL A 61 3.80 0.50 2.50
C VAL A 61 4.07 0.68 3.99
N TRP A 62 3.97 -0.38 4.80
CA TRP A 62 4.22 -0.34 6.23
C TRP A 62 5.64 0.16 6.57
N LEU A 63 6.67 -0.37 5.91
CA LEU A 63 8.06 0.05 6.13
C LEU A 63 8.29 1.54 5.82
N ARG A 64 7.60 2.09 4.83
CA ARG A 64 7.67 3.53 4.53
C ARG A 64 6.80 4.35 5.48
N TYR A 65 5.63 3.84 5.80
CA TYR A 65 4.72 4.46 6.78
C TYR A 65 5.42 4.66 8.13
N THR A 66 6.01 3.62 8.70
CA THR A 66 6.73 3.71 9.99
C THR A 66 7.88 4.71 9.94
N SER A 67 8.64 4.75 8.83
CA SER A 67 9.72 5.72 8.64
C SER A 67 9.23 7.17 8.55
N ILE A 68 8.07 7.41 7.97
CA ILE A 68 7.47 8.75 7.87
C ILE A 68 6.86 9.15 9.21
N MET A 69 6.11 8.25 9.84
CA MET A 69 5.43 8.50 11.11
C MET A 69 6.40 8.74 12.28
N SER A 70 7.60 8.16 12.27
CA SER A 70 8.61 8.43 13.30
C SER A 70 8.99 9.92 13.39
N VAL A 71 8.83 10.68 12.32
CA VAL A 71 9.21 12.11 12.24
C VAL A 71 7.98 13.02 12.14
N LEU A 72 6.87 12.55 11.56
CA LEU A 72 5.67 13.35 11.32
C LEU A 72 4.94 13.67 12.64
N PRO A 73 4.64 14.94 12.95
CA PRO A 73 3.79 15.28 14.08
C PRO A 73 2.32 14.91 13.79
N MET A 74 1.74 14.07 14.65
CA MET A 74 0.34 13.63 14.56
C MET A 74 -0.59 14.55 15.39
N GLU A 75 -0.45 15.86 15.21
CA GLU A 75 -1.16 16.85 16.03
C GLU A 75 -2.29 17.56 15.28
N THR A 76 -2.23 17.57 13.94
CA THR A 76 -3.23 18.26 13.14
C THR A 76 -4.43 17.35 12.84
N PRO A 77 -5.67 17.88 12.86
CA PRO A 77 -6.85 17.10 12.49
C PRO A 77 -6.74 16.44 11.10
N ALA A 78 -6.07 17.13 10.16
CA ALA A 78 -5.85 16.61 8.81
C ALA A 78 -4.94 15.37 8.80
N THR A 79 -3.82 15.39 9.55
CA THR A 79 -2.93 14.23 9.64
C THR A 79 -3.61 13.03 10.29
N ILE A 80 -4.41 13.26 11.34
CA ILE A 80 -5.19 12.20 12.00
C ILE A 80 -6.24 11.64 11.03
N PHE A 81 -6.99 12.49 10.34
CA PHE A 81 -8.00 12.06 9.38
C PHE A 81 -7.39 11.21 8.26
N PHE A 82 -6.34 11.69 7.59
CA PHE A 82 -5.70 10.93 6.52
C PHE A 82 -5.04 9.65 7.03
N ASN A 83 -4.58 9.62 8.27
CA ASN A 83 -4.10 8.38 8.88
C ASN A 83 -5.22 7.36 9.05
N ILE A 84 -6.40 7.75 9.52
CA ILE A 84 -7.56 6.87 9.63
C ILE A 84 -7.98 6.34 8.25
N VAL A 85 -8.01 7.21 7.23
CA VAL A 85 -8.31 6.80 5.85
C VAL A 85 -7.28 5.81 5.33
N LEU A 86 -5.98 6.05 5.57
CA LEU A 86 -4.91 5.12 5.19
C LEU A 86 -5.12 3.75 5.83
N LEU A 87 -5.39 3.71 7.13
CA LEU A 87 -5.60 2.45 7.86
C LEU A 87 -6.86 1.71 7.38
N PHE A 88 -7.90 2.42 6.98
CA PHE A 88 -9.08 1.83 6.34
C PHE A 88 -8.72 1.17 5.01
N LEU A 89 -7.97 1.86 4.13
CA LEU A 89 -7.51 1.31 2.86
C LEU A 89 -6.63 0.07 3.07
N VAL A 90 -5.66 0.13 4.00
CA VAL A 90 -4.83 -1.04 4.38
C VAL A 90 -5.68 -2.22 4.83
N SER A 91 -6.76 -1.97 5.56
CA SER A 91 -7.64 -3.05 6.08
C SER A 91 -8.45 -3.73 4.99
N ILE A 92 -8.82 -3.01 3.92
CA ILE A 92 -9.66 -3.53 2.84
C ILE A 92 -8.85 -4.11 1.67
N GLU A 93 -7.57 -3.77 1.56
CA GLU A 93 -6.69 -4.24 0.48
C GLU A 93 -6.68 -5.76 0.31
N PRO A 94 -6.53 -6.60 1.36
CA PRO A 94 -6.52 -8.05 1.21
C PRO A 94 -7.82 -8.60 0.61
N TYR A 95 -8.95 -7.96 0.91
CA TYR A 95 -10.25 -8.33 0.32
C TYR A 95 -10.26 -8.06 -1.20
N PHE A 96 -9.86 -6.87 -1.63
CA PHE A 96 -9.81 -6.56 -3.06
C PHE A 96 -8.82 -7.46 -3.79
N PHE A 97 -7.68 -7.76 -3.16
CA PHE A 97 -6.69 -8.64 -3.74
C PHE A 97 -7.23 -10.08 -3.92
N ASP A 98 -7.95 -10.63 -2.91
CA ASP A 98 -8.59 -11.95 -3.02
C ASP A 98 -9.61 -12.01 -4.18
N GLN A 99 -10.32 -10.91 -4.44
CA GLN A 99 -11.27 -10.83 -5.55
C GLN A 99 -10.62 -10.83 -6.93
N ILE A 100 -9.37 -10.38 -7.05
CA ILE A 100 -8.61 -10.38 -8.32
C ILE A 100 -7.70 -11.58 -8.47
N ASN A 101 -7.34 -12.25 -7.37
CA ASN A 101 -6.50 -13.44 -7.38
C ASN A 101 -7.36 -14.66 -7.75
N LEU A 102 -7.64 -14.79 -9.04
CA LEU A 102 -8.40 -15.92 -9.55
C LEU A 102 -7.46 -17.14 -9.69
N GLY A 103 -7.82 -18.23 -9.04
CA GLY A 103 -7.18 -19.53 -9.27
C GLY A 103 -7.30 -19.99 -10.73
N PRO A 104 -6.67 -21.11 -11.12
CA PRO A 104 -6.61 -21.59 -12.50
C PRO A 104 -7.98 -21.94 -13.11
N ASN A 105 -9.01 -22.15 -12.29
CA ASN A 105 -10.38 -22.48 -12.71
C ASN A 105 -11.40 -21.49 -12.17
N PRO A 106 -11.36 -20.21 -12.57
CA PRO A 106 -12.29 -19.22 -12.05
C PRO A 106 -13.72 -19.50 -12.51
N THR A 107 -14.69 -19.32 -11.62
CA THR A 107 -16.10 -19.37 -11.96
C THR A 107 -16.48 -18.22 -12.91
N ARG A 108 -17.57 -18.41 -13.68
CA ARG A 108 -18.10 -17.36 -14.54
C ARG A 108 -18.43 -16.07 -13.79
N TYR A 109 -18.90 -16.21 -12.55
CA TYR A 109 -19.20 -15.08 -11.66
C TYR A 109 -17.94 -14.32 -11.26
N GLN A 110 -16.87 -15.02 -10.90
CA GLN A 110 -15.56 -14.39 -10.58
C GLN A 110 -15.01 -13.65 -11.79
N LEU A 111 -15.07 -14.23 -13.00
CA LEU A 111 -14.64 -13.56 -14.22
C LEU A 111 -15.46 -12.29 -14.52
N ALA A 112 -16.77 -12.31 -14.28
CA ALA A 112 -17.65 -11.16 -14.50
C ALA A 112 -17.32 -9.98 -13.54
N ASN A 113 -16.89 -10.28 -12.32
CA ASN A 113 -16.57 -9.27 -11.32
C ASN A 113 -15.10 -8.80 -11.34
N LEU A 114 -14.24 -9.53 -12.08
CA LEU A 114 -12.80 -9.28 -12.08
C LEU A 114 -12.42 -7.86 -12.52
N GLU A 115 -13.08 -7.33 -13.55
CA GLU A 115 -12.82 -5.96 -14.02
C GLU A 115 -13.11 -4.95 -12.92
N TYR A 116 -14.28 -5.04 -12.32
CA TYR A 116 -14.70 -4.13 -11.26
C TYR A 116 -13.78 -4.23 -10.03
N ALA A 117 -13.50 -5.45 -9.58
CA ALA A 117 -12.60 -5.69 -8.46
C ALA A 117 -11.18 -5.12 -8.72
N SER A 118 -10.67 -5.28 -9.95
CA SER A 118 -9.37 -4.74 -10.34
C SER A 118 -9.34 -3.20 -10.38
N VAL A 119 -10.45 -2.54 -10.71
CA VAL A 119 -10.58 -1.08 -10.59
C VAL A 119 -10.54 -0.66 -9.13
N LEU A 120 -11.32 -1.30 -8.26
CA LEU A 120 -11.34 -1.00 -6.83
C LEU A 120 -9.97 -1.19 -6.19
N PHE A 121 -9.27 -2.27 -6.51
CA PHE A 121 -7.90 -2.50 -6.06
C PHE A 121 -6.95 -1.39 -6.54
N ALA A 122 -7.03 -0.99 -7.81
CA ALA A 122 -6.20 0.08 -8.35
C ALA A 122 -6.46 1.42 -7.65
N LEU A 123 -7.72 1.74 -7.34
CA LEU A 123 -8.11 2.94 -6.60
C LEU A 123 -7.64 2.88 -5.15
N ASP A 124 -7.73 1.72 -4.51
CA ASP A 124 -7.25 1.50 -3.15
C ASP A 124 -5.75 1.78 -3.02
N ILE A 125 -4.93 1.13 -3.86
CA ILE A 125 -3.48 1.35 -3.88
C ILE A 125 -3.14 2.79 -4.27
N ALA A 126 -3.85 3.40 -5.23
CA ALA A 126 -3.65 4.81 -5.58
C ALA A 126 -3.93 5.72 -4.38
N GLY A 127 -4.99 5.46 -3.63
CA GLY A 127 -5.33 6.16 -2.40
C GLY A 127 -4.24 6.05 -1.33
N LEU A 128 -3.76 4.83 -1.06
CA LEU A 128 -2.63 4.58 -0.16
C LEU A 128 -1.40 5.41 -0.56
N MET A 129 -1.01 5.35 -1.84
CA MET A 129 0.15 6.08 -2.34
C MET A 129 -0.05 7.60 -2.28
N ALA A 130 -1.26 8.10 -2.55
CA ALA A 130 -1.58 9.53 -2.47
C ALA A 130 -1.48 10.06 -1.03
N ILE A 131 -1.99 9.31 -0.05
CA ILE A 131 -1.88 9.68 1.37
C ILE A 131 -0.42 9.65 1.83
N MET A 132 0.36 8.66 1.43
CA MET A 132 1.79 8.59 1.71
C MET A 132 2.56 9.77 1.09
N ALA A 133 2.18 10.18 -0.12
CA ALA A 133 2.72 11.38 -0.75
C ALA A 133 2.36 12.66 0.04
N PHE A 134 1.13 12.75 0.54
CA PHE A 134 0.68 13.86 1.37
C PHE A 134 1.48 13.95 2.68
N PHE A 135 1.64 12.85 3.42
CA PHE A 135 2.45 12.84 4.64
C PHE A 135 3.90 13.25 4.37
N THR A 136 4.47 12.73 3.29
CA THR A 136 5.84 13.09 2.89
C THR A 136 5.94 14.55 2.44
N HIS A 137 4.85 15.10 1.86
CA HIS A 137 4.78 16.51 1.51
C HIS A 137 4.88 17.41 2.74
N ILE A 138 4.16 17.09 3.81
CA ILE A 138 4.23 17.83 5.08
C ILE A 138 5.67 17.86 5.61
N LEU A 139 6.42 16.75 5.51
CA LEU A 139 7.82 16.69 5.94
C LEU A 139 8.76 17.53 5.07
N THR A 140 8.38 17.83 3.83
CA THR A 140 9.19 18.62 2.90
C THR A 140 8.89 20.11 2.93
N GLU A 141 7.93 20.57 3.75
CA GLU A 141 7.66 21.99 3.96
C GLU A 141 8.77 22.62 4.80
N GLU A 142 9.60 23.45 4.15
CA GLU A 142 10.78 24.08 4.76
C GLU A 142 10.41 25.00 5.93
N GLU A 143 9.23 25.62 5.89
CA GLU A 143 8.72 26.50 6.95
C GLU A 143 8.51 25.76 8.28
N LYS A 144 8.13 24.48 8.23
CA LYS A 144 7.86 23.66 9.41
C LYS A 144 9.13 23.14 10.12
N LYS A 145 10.27 23.17 9.46
CA LYS A 145 11.59 22.73 10.00
C LYS A 145 11.54 21.35 10.69
N LEU A 146 10.70 20.45 10.21
CA LEU A 146 10.50 19.11 10.81
C LEU A 146 11.70 18.18 10.61
N VAL A 147 12.47 18.40 9.56
CA VAL A 147 13.64 17.58 9.19
C VAL A 147 14.81 18.46 8.76
N SER A 148 16.03 17.90 8.80
CA SER A 148 17.22 18.59 8.33
C SER A 148 17.17 18.85 6.79
N PRO A 149 17.88 19.88 6.28
CA PRO A 149 17.89 20.17 4.83
C PRO A 149 18.31 19.00 3.94
N GLU A 150 19.21 18.17 4.44
CA GLU A 150 19.66 16.95 3.72
C GLU A 150 18.53 15.93 3.58
N LEU A 151 17.74 15.75 4.64
CA LEU A 151 16.59 14.85 4.64
C LEU A 151 15.42 15.39 3.81
N ILE A 152 15.25 16.70 3.69
CA ILE A 152 14.24 17.31 2.81
C ILE A 152 14.40 16.82 1.37
N ARG A 153 15.63 16.80 0.85
CA ARG A 153 15.90 16.30 -0.51
C ARG A 153 15.49 14.83 -0.67
N LYS A 154 15.78 13.99 0.33
CA LYS A 154 15.40 12.57 0.35
C LYS A 154 13.89 12.40 0.38
N TYR A 155 13.19 13.09 1.28
CA TYR A 155 11.73 13.02 1.37
C TYR A 155 11.04 13.58 0.14
N ARG A 156 11.59 14.60 -0.51
CA ARG A 156 11.07 15.13 -1.79
C ARG A 156 11.11 14.08 -2.91
N MET A 157 12.18 13.29 -2.99
CA MET A 157 12.26 12.17 -3.95
C MET A 157 11.23 11.07 -3.61
N VAL A 158 11.08 10.73 -2.34
CA VAL A 158 10.09 9.75 -1.88
C VAL A 158 8.67 10.21 -2.19
N ARG A 159 8.33 11.47 -1.89
CA ARG A 159 7.04 12.08 -2.24
C ARG A 159 6.73 11.96 -3.73
N ASN A 160 7.68 12.37 -4.58
CA ASN A 160 7.49 12.33 -6.03
C ASN A 160 7.30 10.89 -6.53
N SER A 161 7.96 9.91 -5.92
CA SER A 161 7.77 8.48 -6.23
C SER A 161 6.38 8.00 -5.86
N PHE A 162 5.83 8.42 -4.72
CA PHE A 162 4.47 8.09 -4.32
C PHE A 162 3.43 8.76 -5.22
N PHE A 163 3.59 10.03 -5.59
CA PHE A 163 2.72 10.69 -6.55
C PHE A 163 2.72 10.00 -7.91
N PHE A 164 3.90 9.61 -8.38
CA PHE A 164 4.03 8.90 -9.64
C PHE A 164 3.34 7.52 -9.59
N ALA A 165 3.55 6.76 -8.50
CA ALA A 165 2.88 5.49 -8.30
C ALA A 165 1.35 5.65 -8.23
N ALA A 166 0.85 6.63 -7.47
CA ALA A 166 -0.58 6.93 -7.39
C ALA A 166 -1.17 7.23 -8.78
N ALA A 167 -0.48 8.08 -9.57
CA ALA A 167 -0.91 8.42 -10.93
C ALA A 167 -0.96 7.19 -11.84
N LEU A 168 0.03 6.29 -11.76
CA LEU A 168 0.05 5.06 -12.56
C LEU A 168 -1.11 4.13 -12.18
N PHE A 169 -1.38 3.94 -10.89
CA PHE A 169 -2.52 3.13 -10.46
C PHE A 169 -3.85 3.75 -10.88
N LEU A 170 -4.03 5.07 -10.76
CA LEU A 170 -5.22 5.77 -11.26
C LEU A 170 -5.39 5.61 -12.78
N LEU A 171 -4.32 5.76 -13.55
CA LEU A 171 -4.35 5.54 -15.01
C LEU A 171 -4.74 4.10 -15.34
N SER A 172 -4.26 3.12 -14.57
CA SER A 172 -4.59 1.71 -14.79
C SER A 172 -6.08 1.41 -14.59
N ALA A 173 -6.81 2.23 -13.84
CA ALA A 173 -8.25 2.09 -13.66
C ALA A 173 -9.07 2.40 -14.92
N LEU A 174 -8.47 3.05 -15.93
CA LEU A 174 -9.14 3.37 -17.19
C LEU A 174 -9.54 2.08 -17.95
N PRO A 175 -10.70 2.09 -18.64
CA PRO A 175 -11.20 0.92 -19.36
C PRO A 175 -10.24 0.39 -20.44
N GLN A 176 -9.42 1.25 -21.05
CA GLN A 176 -8.45 0.87 -22.07
C GLN A 176 -7.45 -0.17 -21.57
N PHE A 177 -7.00 -0.04 -20.31
CA PHE A 177 -6.05 -0.98 -19.70
C PHE A 177 -6.66 -2.36 -19.42
N TRP A 178 -7.99 -2.44 -19.38
CA TRP A 178 -8.72 -3.70 -19.32
C TRP A 178 -8.94 -4.30 -20.70
N ALA A 179 -9.30 -3.48 -21.69
CA ALA A 179 -9.58 -3.91 -23.05
C ALA A 179 -8.35 -4.49 -23.77
N TRP A 180 -7.18 -3.92 -23.52
CA TRP A 180 -5.92 -4.46 -24.05
C TRP A 180 -5.53 -5.73 -23.30
N LYS A 181 -5.20 -6.79 -24.07
CA LYS A 181 -4.83 -8.09 -23.51
C LYS A 181 -3.49 -8.55 -24.08
N ILE A 182 -2.64 -9.08 -23.20
CA ILE A 182 -1.40 -9.78 -23.55
C ILE A 182 -1.58 -11.24 -23.14
N GLN A 183 -1.51 -12.16 -24.09
CA GLN A 183 -1.73 -13.59 -23.85
C GLN A 183 -3.04 -13.90 -23.09
N GLY A 184 -4.11 -13.15 -23.39
CA GLY A 184 -5.42 -13.32 -22.72
C GLY A 184 -5.58 -12.59 -21.39
N THR A 185 -4.51 -12.10 -20.78
CA THR A 185 -4.54 -11.35 -19.51
C THR A 185 -4.66 -9.85 -19.78
N PRO A 186 -5.56 -9.13 -19.08
CA PRO A 186 -5.67 -7.68 -19.22
C PRO A 186 -4.34 -6.96 -18.93
N PHE A 187 -4.02 -5.97 -19.76
CA PHE A 187 -2.76 -5.21 -19.65
C PHE A 187 -2.61 -4.50 -18.30
N ARG A 188 -3.71 -4.16 -17.64
CA ARG A 188 -3.76 -3.58 -16.30
C ARG A 188 -2.86 -4.30 -15.30
N PHE A 189 -2.88 -5.63 -15.27
CA PHE A 189 -2.09 -6.43 -14.33
C PHE A 189 -0.59 -6.32 -14.58
N TYR A 190 -0.16 -6.30 -15.83
CA TYR A 190 1.25 -6.07 -16.16
C TYR A 190 1.68 -4.65 -15.84
N PHE A 191 0.78 -3.69 -16.03
CA PHE A 191 1.07 -2.28 -15.76
C PHE A 191 1.33 -2.00 -14.26
N TRP A 192 0.69 -2.74 -13.35
CA TRP A 192 0.94 -2.63 -11.92
C TRP A 192 2.36 -3.05 -11.50
N LEU A 193 3.03 -3.88 -12.28
CA LEU A 193 4.40 -4.27 -12.00
C LEU A 193 5.38 -3.10 -12.17
N VAL A 194 5.04 -2.08 -12.96
CA VAL A 194 5.90 -0.92 -13.21
C VAL A 194 6.18 -0.12 -11.93
N PRO A 195 5.18 0.39 -11.19
CA PRO A 195 5.44 1.12 -9.95
C PRO A 195 6.07 0.25 -8.87
N ILE A 196 5.70 -1.03 -8.78
CA ILE A 196 6.29 -1.98 -7.83
C ILE A 196 7.79 -2.17 -8.15
N GLY A 197 8.14 -2.42 -9.41
CA GLY A 197 9.52 -2.59 -9.85
C GLY A 197 10.38 -1.35 -9.61
N ILE A 198 9.88 -0.16 -9.95
CA ILE A 198 10.58 1.11 -9.72
C ILE A 198 10.84 1.34 -8.22
N PHE A 199 9.86 1.02 -7.37
CA PHE A 199 9.99 1.16 -5.93
C PHE A 199 11.11 0.26 -5.36
N TRP A 200 11.21 -1.00 -5.81
CA TRP A 200 12.23 -1.95 -5.37
C TRP A 200 13.62 -1.63 -5.92
N ILE A 201 13.73 -1.31 -7.20
CA ILE A 201 14.99 -0.94 -7.85
C ILE A 201 15.65 0.24 -7.13
N ARG A 202 14.89 1.31 -6.85
CA ARG A 202 15.41 2.48 -6.12
C ARG A 202 15.93 2.14 -4.73
N ARG A 203 15.29 1.21 -4.02
CA ARG A 203 15.74 0.78 -2.70
C ARG A 203 17.09 0.06 -2.74
N PHE A 204 17.39 -0.70 -3.80
CA PHE A 204 18.68 -1.34 -3.98
C PHE A 204 19.79 -0.31 -4.19
N PHE A 205 19.59 0.67 -5.07
CA PHE A 205 20.59 1.71 -5.35
C PHE A 205 20.81 2.69 -4.18
N GLU A 206 19.83 2.94 -3.33
CA GLU A 206 20.01 3.76 -2.11
C GLU A 206 20.91 3.11 -1.06
N LYS A 207 21.13 1.79 -1.10
CA LYS A 207 22.04 1.08 -0.18
C LYS A 207 23.51 1.11 -0.59
N GLU A 208 23.81 1.29 -1.88
CA GLU A 208 25.20 1.30 -2.38
C GLU A 208 25.89 2.66 -2.23
N THR A 209 25.14 3.71 -1.88
CA THR A 209 25.68 5.10 -1.71
C THR A 209 25.98 5.45 -0.24
N LYS A 210 26.00 4.49 0.67
CA LYS A 210 26.49 4.60 2.05
C LYS A 210 27.80 3.87 2.23
#